data_3e440c71280d36475addfd789de3ae13
#
_entry.id   3e440c71280d36475addfd789de3ae13
#
_cell.length_a   1.000
_cell.length_b   1.000
_cell.length_c   1.000
_cell.angle_alpha   90.00
_cell.angle_beta   90.00
_cell.angle_gamma   90.00
#
_symmetry.space_group_name_H-M   'P 1'
#
loop_
_entity.id
_entity.type
_entity.pdbx_description
1 polymer ?
#
loop_
_entity_poly.entity_id
_entity_poly.type
_entity_poly.pdbx_seq_one_letter_code
_entity_poly.pdbx_strand_id
1 'polypeptide(L)' 'GYTIQLFYGDREMANTTLKKYRNTYGTWPASIEYETPNYKVWAGNFATRIQADRALIEIKRGFSGAFILEKK' A
#
# COMPACT_ATOMS: atom_id res chain seq x y z
N GLY A 1 0.40 14.37 3.16
CA GLY A 1 1.31 13.27 2.98
C GLY A 1 0.92 12.32 1.87
N TYR A 2 1.69 11.25 1.74
CA TYR A 2 1.52 10.29 0.65
C TYR A 2 1.55 8.87 1.22
N THR A 3 0.83 7.97 0.54
CA THR A 3 0.89 6.54 0.83
C THR A 3 0.91 5.77 -0.49
N ILE A 4 1.17 4.47 -0.41
CA ILE A 4 1.17 3.61 -1.60
C ILE A 4 0.01 2.64 -1.47
N GLN A 5 -0.90 2.65 -2.44
CA GLN A 5 -2.00 1.70 -2.46
C GLN A 5 -1.58 0.43 -3.18
N LEU A 6 -1.73 -0.69 -2.49
CA LEU A 6 -1.37 -2.01 -3.00
C LEU A 6 -2.55 -2.76 -3.59
N PHE A 7 -3.74 -2.50 -3.07
CA PHE A 7 -4.92 -3.26 -3.43
C PHE A 7 -6.19 -2.49 -3.11
N TYR A 8 -7.23 -2.72 -3.91
CA TYR A 8 -8.56 -2.19 -3.69
C TYR A 8 -9.56 -3.27 -4.10
N GLY A 9 -10.39 -3.72 -3.19
CA GLY A 9 -11.36 -4.77 -3.48
C GLY A 9 -11.94 -5.38 -2.22
N ASP A 10 -12.17 -6.70 -2.25
CA ASP A 10 -12.82 -7.37 -1.13
C ASP A 10 -11.89 -7.58 0.07
N ARG A 11 -12.50 -7.87 1.21
CA ARG A 11 -11.78 -8.02 2.48
C ARG A 11 -10.78 -9.17 2.46
N GLU A 12 -11.18 -10.30 1.92
CA GLU A 12 -10.34 -11.49 1.92
C GLU A 12 -9.05 -11.27 1.13
N MET A 13 -9.16 -10.70 -0.05
CA MET A 13 -8.00 -10.39 -0.88
C MET A 13 -7.16 -9.27 -0.26
N ALA A 14 -7.79 -8.31 0.42
CA ALA A 14 -7.07 -7.28 1.13
C ALA A 14 -6.20 -7.89 2.23
N ASN A 15 -6.75 -8.82 3.01
CA ASN A 15 -5.99 -9.52 4.05
C ASN A 15 -4.84 -10.32 3.47
N THR A 16 -5.07 -11.01 2.37
CA THR A 16 -4.03 -11.78 1.67
C THR A 16 -2.90 -10.87 1.19
N THR A 17 -3.27 -9.73 0.60
CA THR A 17 -2.31 -8.75 0.11
C THR A 17 -1.46 -8.19 1.25
N LEU A 18 -2.10 -7.87 2.39
CA LEU A 18 -1.39 -7.34 3.55
C LEU A 18 -0.38 -8.35 4.11
N LYS A 19 -0.78 -9.61 4.20
CA LYS A 19 0.12 -10.67 4.67
C LYS A 19 1.31 -10.84 3.73
N LYS A 20 1.06 -10.87 2.44
CA LYS A 20 2.11 -10.97 1.43
C LYS A 20 3.10 -9.82 1.55
N TYR A 21 2.58 -8.60 1.71
CA TYR A 21 3.41 -7.42 1.85
C TYR A 21 4.30 -7.52 3.10
N ARG A 22 3.73 -7.86 4.25
CA ARG A 22 4.47 -7.98 5.51
C ARG A 22 5.56 -9.03 5.45
N ASN A 23 5.31 -10.12 4.76
CA ASN A 23 6.29 -11.20 4.61
C ASN A 23 7.42 -10.86 3.64
N THR A 24 7.15 -9.96 2.70
CA THR A 24 8.12 -9.64 1.64
C THR A 24 8.92 -8.39 1.96
N TYR A 25 8.26 -7.34 2.44
CA TYR A 25 8.91 -6.04 2.61
C TYR A 25 9.06 -5.62 4.07
N GLY A 26 7.96 -5.37 4.75
CA GLY A 26 8.00 -5.02 6.18
C GLY A 26 8.72 -3.73 6.54
N THR A 27 9.40 -3.07 5.60
CA THR A 27 10.14 -1.85 5.85
C THR A 27 9.22 -0.70 6.22
N TRP A 28 8.10 -0.60 5.49
CA TRP A 28 7.11 0.44 5.74
C TRP A 28 5.85 -0.19 6.33
N PRO A 29 5.25 0.43 7.37
CA PRO A 29 4.01 -0.09 7.95
C PRO A 29 2.90 -0.13 6.90
N ALA A 30 2.05 -1.14 6.98
CA ALA A 30 0.90 -1.25 6.09
C ALA A 30 -0.36 -1.49 6.90
N SER A 31 -1.49 -1.06 6.36
CA SER A 31 -2.78 -1.21 7.02
C SER A 31 -3.88 -1.46 6.00
N ILE A 32 -5.00 -2.01 6.50
CA ILE A 32 -6.22 -2.14 5.72
C ILE A 32 -7.13 -0.98 6.09
N GLU A 33 -7.62 -0.27 5.07
CA GLU A 33 -8.58 0.82 5.24
C GLU A 33 -9.90 0.39 4.64
N TYR A 34 -10.99 0.56 5.40
CA TYR A 34 -12.32 0.22 4.93
C TYR A 34 -12.98 1.45 4.31
N GLU A 35 -13.41 1.32 3.07
CA GLU A 35 -14.18 2.35 2.37
C GLU A 35 -15.34 1.66 1.67
N THR A 36 -16.51 1.77 2.28
CA THR A 36 -17.73 1.04 1.84
C THR A 36 -17.92 1.12 0.33
N PRO A 37 -18.15 -0.03 -0.35
CA PRO A 37 -18.21 -1.40 0.17
C PRO A 37 -16.87 -2.15 0.12
N ASN A 38 -15.78 -1.46 -0.20
CA ASN A 38 -14.50 -2.10 -0.50
C ASN A 38 -13.45 -1.83 0.57
N TYR A 39 -12.37 -2.60 0.48
CA TYR A 39 -11.21 -2.46 1.34
C TYR A 39 -10.01 -2.08 0.49
N LYS A 40 -9.08 -1.33 1.07
CA LYS A 40 -7.83 -0.98 0.41
C LYS A 40 -6.66 -1.24 1.35
N VAL A 41 -5.53 -1.58 0.75
CA VAL A 41 -4.30 -1.82 1.51
C VAL A 41 -3.33 -0.69 1.18
N TRP A 42 -2.91 0.02 2.21
CA TRP A 42 -1.97 1.14 2.11
C TRP A 42 -0.67 0.80 2.80
N ALA A 43 0.44 1.13 2.16
CA ALA A 43 1.78 0.93 2.70
C ALA A 43 2.49 2.27 2.82
N GLY A 44 3.06 2.51 4.00
CA GLY A 44 3.86 3.69 4.26
C GLY A 44 3.07 4.96 4.50
N ASN A 45 3.77 5.92 5.08
CA ASN A 45 3.23 7.26 5.32
C ASN A 45 4.39 8.22 5.07
N PHE A 46 4.40 8.83 3.90
CA PHE A 46 5.53 9.62 3.43
C PHE A 46 5.21 11.09 3.48
N ALA A 47 6.16 11.88 3.96
CA ALA A 47 5.99 13.33 4.05
C ALA A 47 6.08 13.99 2.68
N THR A 48 6.92 13.44 1.80
CA THR A 48 7.16 14.01 0.47
C THR A 48 6.89 13.00 -0.64
N ARG A 49 6.61 13.53 -1.84
CA ARG A 49 6.41 12.69 -3.02
C ARG A 49 7.68 11.91 -3.39
N ILE A 50 8.84 12.53 -3.19
CA ILE A 50 10.12 11.88 -3.50
C ILE A 50 10.33 10.64 -2.65
N GLN A 51 10.01 10.73 -1.35
CA GLN A 51 10.09 9.56 -0.46
C GLN A 51 9.17 8.45 -0.93
N ALA A 52 7.93 8.80 -1.31
CA ALA A 52 6.97 7.84 -1.81
C ALA A 52 7.43 7.22 -3.12
N ASP A 53 8.00 8.00 -4.03
CA ASP A 53 8.51 7.49 -5.30
C ASP A 53 9.59 6.44 -5.10
N ARG A 54 10.51 6.68 -4.17
CA ARG A 54 11.59 5.73 -3.85
C ARG A 54 11.04 4.41 -3.31
N ALA A 55 10.08 4.52 -2.39
CA ALA A 55 9.43 3.33 -1.83
C ALA A 55 8.67 2.56 -2.92
N LEU A 56 8.03 3.27 -3.83
CA LEU A 56 7.25 2.66 -4.89
C LEU A 56 8.12 1.79 -5.81
N ILE A 57 9.34 2.21 -6.11
CA ILE A 57 10.26 1.44 -6.93
C ILE A 57 10.47 0.04 -6.32
N GLU A 58 10.68 -0.01 -5.01
CA GLU A 58 10.85 -1.27 -4.29
C GLU A 58 9.56 -2.09 -4.30
N ILE A 59 8.46 -1.47 -3.94
CA ILE A 59 7.17 -2.14 -3.76
C ILE A 59 6.65 -2.70 -5.09
N LYS A 60 6.86 -2.00 -6.19
CA LYS A 60 6.40 -2.45 -7.51
C LYS A 60 7.02 -3.75 -7.96
N ARG A 61 8.15 -4.13 -7.40
CA ARG A 61 8.78 -5.41 -7.74
C ARG A 61 7.89 -6.60 -7.38
N GLY A 62 7.13 -6.49 -6.30
CA GLY A 62 6.21 -7.54 -5.87
C GLY A 62 4.74 -7.20 -6.05
N PHE A 63 4.43 -5.93 -6.26
CA PHE A 63 3.07 -5.43 -6.39
C PHE A 63 3.00 -4.48 -7.58
N SER A 64 2.96 -5.04 -8.78
CA SER A 64 3.08 -4.27 -10.03
C SER A 64 1.96 -3.24 -10.21
N GLY A 65 0.82 -3.45 -9.59
CA GLY A 65 -0.31 -2.51 -9.65
C GLY A 65 -0.28 -1.40 -8.61
N ALA A 66 0.77 -1.35 -7.78
CA ALA A 66 0.86 -0.34 -6.73
C ALA A 66 1.02 1.07 -7.32
N PHE A 67 0.45 2.05 -6.64
CA PHE A 67 0.58 3.44 -7.04
C PHE A 67 0.49 4.38 -5.84
N ILE A 68 0.98 5.59 -6.04
CA ILE A 68 1.03 6.60 -4.98
C ILE A 68 -0.31 7.33 -4.89
N LEU A 69 -0.78 7.50 -3.66
CA LEU A 69 -1.95 8.31 -3.32
C LEU A 69 -1.53 9.47 -2.44
N GLU A 70 -2.07 10.64 -2.73
CA GLU A 70 -1.90 11.78 -1.83
C GLU A 70 -3.00 11.73 -0.77
N LYS A 71 -2.59 11.79 0.50
CA LYS A 71 -3.50 11.81 1.65
C LYS A 71 -3.69 13.25 2.10
N LYS A 72 -4.91 13.62 2.32
CA LYS A 72 -5.24 14.94 2.87
C LYS A 72 -5.38 14.90 4.38
#